data_5bb2748f4da0578bb37c19587cdb7e55
#
_entry.id   5bb2748f4da0578bb37c19587cdb7e55
#
_cell.length_a   1.000
_cell.length_b   1.000
_cell.length_c   1.000
_cell.angle_alpha   90.00
_cell.angle_beta   90.00
_cell.angle_gamma   90.00
#
_symmetry.space_group_name_H-M   'P 1'
#
loop_
_entity.id
_entity.type
_entity.pdbx_description
1 polymer ?
#
loop_
_entity_poly.entity_id
_entity_poly.type
_entity_poly.pdbx_seq_one_letter_code
_entity_poly.pdbx_strand_id
1 'polypeptide(L)'
;MLDHHVEGYLKHGISINDKNIVFDVGANIGVFSIRAVKKASDVHVFCFEPIPEIARVLRQNAELHGPQQITVLEKGVSSKAGKATFTYFPNTPALSTLHPEQWDNNPGAFKEAVKSTMKNPPSSMRWMRWIPTFFAGVIAWYLVRGRKTVHCELTTISDVIGAHQLSHIDLLKIDCEGAEWDVLMGIAEQDWDKIKSIVVEIHDVDQRLKKVEALLREKKFVHFTAEQEEGLENSHMYNLFALK
;
A
#
# COMPACT_ATOMS: atom_id res chain seq x y z
N MET A 1 -17.06 6.34 3.67
CA MET A 1 -16.35 6.21 2.37
C MET A 1 -14.96 5.62 2.54
N LEU A 2 -14.06 6.20 3.32
CA LEU A 2 -12.74 5.61 3.67
C LEU A 2 -12.88 4.27 4.41
N ASP A 3 -13.96 4.05 5.15
CA ASP A 3 -14.21 2.80 5.87
C ASP A 3 -14.36 1.57 4.95
N HIS A 4 -15.01 1.70 3.78
CA HIS A 4 -15.19 0.57 2.87
C HIS A 4 -13.89 0.09 2.25
N HIS A 5 -12.98 1.00 1.90
CA HIS A 5 -11.68 0.65 1.34
C HIS A 5 -10.83 -0.10 2.37
N VAL A 6 -10.79 0.36 3.61
CA VAL A 6 -10.05 -0.32 4.69
C VAL A 6 -10.65 -1.68 5.06
N GLU A 7 -11.99 -1.81 5.10
CA GLU A 7 -12.66 -3.10 5.31
C GLU A 7 -12.31 -4.09 4.17
N GLY A 8 -11.94 -3.58 2.99
CA GLY A 8 -11.45 -4.38 1.88
C GLY A 8 -10.24 -5.24 2.23
N TYR A 9 -9.34 -4.76 3.11
CA TYR A 9 -8.16 -5.51 3.55
C TYR A 9 -8.42 -6.50 4.69
N LEU A 10 -9.58 -6.41 5.35
CA LEU A 10 -9.93 -7.23 6.52
C LEU A 10 -11.02 -8.25 6.17
N LYS A 11 -10.73 -9.07 5.17
CA LYS A 11 -11.62 -10.12 4.62
C LYS A 11 -10.96 -11.49 4.68
N HIS A 12 -11.68 -12.51 4.27
CA HIS A 12 -11.17 -13.87 4.04
C HIS A 12 -10.42 -14.49 5.23
N GLY A 13 -10.88 -14.18 6.46
CA GLY A 13 -10.26 -14.67 7.69
C GLY A 13 -9.21 -13.74 8.29
N ILE A 14 -8.81 -12.67 7.59
CA ILE A 14 -7.94 -11.64 8.15
C ILE A 14 -8.75 -10.73 9.06
N SER A 15 -8.30 -10.60 10.30
CA SER A 15 -8.93 -9.76 11.32
C SER A 15 -7.88 -9.09 12.19
N ILE A 16 -8.24 -7.98 12.81
CA ILE A 16 -7.40 -7.28 13.79
C ILE A 16 -8.03 -7.44 15.15
N ASN A 17 -7.23 -7.94 16.09
CA ASN A 17 -7.61 -8.21 17.47
C ASN A 17 -6.62 -7.56 18.44
N ASP A 18 -6.96 -7.55 19.73
CA ASP A 18 -6.05 -7.09 20.77
C ASP A 18 -4.75 -7.88 20.77
N LYS A 19 -3.64 -7.20 21.08
CA LYS A 19 -2.26 -7.70 21.08
C LYS A 19 -1.71 -8.09 19.71
N ASN A 20 -2.45 -7.79 18.64
CA ASN A 20 -1.91 -7.99 17.31
C ASN A 20 -0.79 -7.00 17.00
N ILE A 21 0.20 -7.47 16.26
CA ILE A 21 1.24 -6.67 15.62
C ILE A 21 0.92 -6.60 14.14
N VAL A 22 0.74 -5.37 13.66
CA VAL A 22 0.36 -5.09 12.28
C VAL A 22 1.44 -4.27 11.60
N PHE A 23 1.84 -4.66 10.41
CA PHE A 23 2.69 -3.86 9.53
C PHE A 23 1.85 -3.29 8.40
N ASP A 24 1.86 -1.96 8.26
CA ASP A 24 1.17 -1.20 7.20
C ASP A 24 2.22 -0.59 6.27
N VAL A 25 2.58 -1.33 5.21
CA VAL A 25 3.55 -0.89 4.20
C VAL A 25 2.82 -0.09 3.13
N GLY A 26 3.27 1.15 2.90
CA GLY A 26 2.53 2.13 2.12
C GLY A 26 1.39 2.73 2.94
N ALA A 27 1.68 3.13 4.18
CA ALA A 27 0.66 3.61 5.11
C ALA A 27 0.01 4.94 4.68
N ASN A 28 0.63 5.68 3.78
CA ASN A 28 0.16 6.98 3.32
C ASN A 28 -0.16 7.89 4.52
N ILE A 29 -1.34 8.49 4.60
CA ILE A 29 -1.78 9.33 5.73
C ILE A 29 -2.29 8.52 6.94
N GLY A 30 -2.22 7.18 6.90
CA GLY A 30 -2.54 6.29 8.02
C GLY A 30 -4.01 5.89 8.16
N VAL A 31 -4.80 5.93 7.10
CA VAL A 31 -6.24 5.59 7.17
C VAL A 31 -6.46 4.16 7.65
N PHE A 32 -5.71 3.20 7.11
CA PHE A 32 -5.76 1.81 7.55
C PHE A 32 -5.32 1.67 9.02
N SER A 33 -4.19 2.27 9.39
CA SER A 33 -3.62 2.21 10.73
C SER A 33 -4.54 2.81 11.79
N ILE A 34 -5.18 3.95 11.50
CA ILE A 34 -6.20 4.56 12.37
C ILE A 34 -7.39 3.61 12.56
N ARG A 35 -7.80 2.93 11.50
CA ARG A 35 -8.90 1.97 11.60
C ARG A 35 -8.51 0.75 12.42
N ALA A 36 -7.27 0.28 12.27
CA ALA A 36 -6.73 -0.84 13.06
C ALA A 36 -6.81 -0.55 14.56
N VAL A 37 -6.32 0.60 15.01
CA VAL A 37 -6.36 0.98 16.44
C VAL A 37 -7.77 1.29 16.96
N LYS A 38 -8.72 1.60 16.08
CA LYS A 38 -10.14 1.72 16.47
C LYS A 38 -10.84 0.37 16.60
N LYS A 39 -10.32 -0.68 15.92
CA LYS A 39 -10.89 -2.04 16.01
C LYS A 39 -10.42 -2.80 17.25
N ALA A 40 -9.19 -2.54 17.69
CA ALA A 40 -8.59 -3.25 18.81
C ALA A 40 -7.85 -2.26 19.73
N SER A 41 -8.13 -2.35 21.02
CA SER A 41 -7.61 -1.39 22.01
C SER A 41 -6.12 -1.61 22.36
N ASP A 42 -5.62 -2.81 22.12
CA ASP A 42 -4.24 -3.22 22.42
C ASP A 42 -3.53 -3.80 21.18
N VAL A 43 -3.69 -3.11 20.02
CA VAL A 43 -2.98 -3.43 18.78
C VAL A 43 -1.77 -2.51 18.63
N HIS A 44 -0.68 -3.02 18.06
CA HIS A 44 0.47 -2.19 17.69
C HIS A 44 0.67 -2.19 16.18
N VAL A 45 0.68 -1.01 15.56
CA VAL A 45 0.81 -0.83 14.11
C VAL A 45 2.13 -0.14 13.78
N PHE A 46 2.95 -0.79 12.97
CA PHE A 46 4.14 -0.22 12.36
C PHE A 46 3.79 0.30 10.97
N CYS A 47 3.86 1.60 10.78
CA CYS A 47 3.50 2.29 9.54
C CYS A 47 4.76 2.67 8.77
N PHE A 48 4.83 2.28 7.51
CA PHE A 48 5.96 2.62 6.64
C PHE A 48 5.49 3.58 5.55
N GLU A 49 6.06 4.79 5.54
CA GLU A 49 5.77 5.81 4.54
C GLU A 49 7.07 6.56 4.18
N PRO A 50 7.57 6.38 2.94
CA PRO A 50 8.86 6.96 2.56
C PRO A 50 8.83 8.47 2.29
N ILE A 51 7.67 9.04 1.93
CA ILE A 51 7.58 10.45 1.51
C ILE A 51 7.47 11.36 2.74
N PRO A 52 8.45 12.24 3.04
CA PRO A 52 8.47 13.03 4.26
C PRO A 52 7.22 13.90 4.47
N GLU A 53 6.70 14.49 3.39
CA GLU A 53 5.49 15.32 3.44
C GLU A 53 4.27 14.50 3.88
N ILE A 54 4.15 13.26 3.40
CA ILE A 54 3.06 12.34 3.75
C ILE A 54 3.30 11.79 5.16
N ALA A 55 4.52 11.35 5.48
CA ALA A 55 4.90 10.82 6.78
C ALA A 55 4.65 11.84 7.91
N ARG A 56 4.80 13.13 7.63
CA ARG A 56 4.46 14.19 8.59
C ARG A 56 2.96 14.19 8.91
N VAL A 57 2.09 14.06 7.90
CA VAL A 57 0.64 13.98 8.11
C VAL A 57 0.28 12.69 8.84
N LEU A 58 0.92 11.58 8.47
CA LEU A 58 0.76 10.28 9.15
C LEU A 58 1.11 10.38 10.64
N ARG A 59 2.21 11.05 11.03
CA ARG A 59 2.55 11.28 12.44
C ARG A 59 1.50 12.09 13.17
N GLN A 60 1.00 13.17 12.58
CA GLN A 60 -0.08 13.96 13.18
C GLN A 60 -1.34 13.12 13.40
N ASN A 61 -1.69 12.28 12.45
CA ASN A 61 -2.81 11.36 12.58
C ASN A 61 -2.56 10.28 13.64
N ALA A 62 -1.34 9.74 13.73
CA ALA A 62 -0.95 8.79 14.77
C ALA A 62 -1.05 9.41 16.18
N GLU A 63 -0.55 10.64 16.36
CA GLU A 63 -0.65 11.38 17.62
C GLU A 63 -2.10 11.62 18.04
N LEU A 64 -3.00 11.88 17.09
CA LEU A 64 -4.42 12.14 17.38
C LEU A 64 -5.23 10.88 17.69
N HIS A 65 -4.86 9.74 17.09
CA HIS A 65 -5.73 8.55 17.09
C HIS A 65 -5.16 7.33 17.81
N GLY A 66 -3.84 7.23 17.96
CA GLY A 66 -3.19 6.08 18.61
C GLY A 66 -1.73 6.34 18.96
N PRO A 67 -1.43 7.34 19.83
CA PRO A 67 -0.06 7.80 20.08
C PRO A 67 0.85 6.73 20.68
N GLN A 68 0.30 5.70 21.30
CA GLN A 68 1.07 4.58 21.87
C GLN A 68 1.00 3.30 21.03
N GLN A 69 0.08 3.26 20.07
CA GLN A 69 -0.22 2.08 19.26
C GLN A 69 0.34 2.17 17.84
N ILE A 70 0.63 3.38 17.35
CA ILE A 70 1.12 3.60 15.98
C ILE A 70 2.57 4.09 16.03
N THR A 71 3.46 3.27 15.48
CA THR A 71 4.86 3.63 15.26
C THR A 71 5.05 4.01 13.80
N VAL A 72 5.43 5.27 13.53
CA VAL A 72 5.65 5.77 12.18
C VAL A 72 7.12 5.69 11.81
N LEU A 73 7.43 4.92 10.80
CA LEU A 73 8.75 4.76 10.19
C LEU A 73 8.76 5.53 8.85
N GLU A 74 9.48 6.66 8.79
CA GLU A 74 9.67 7.44 7.55
C GLU A 74 10.70 6.74 6.67
N LYS A 75 10.32 5.54 6.18
CA LYS A 75 11.14 4.67 5.35
C LYS A 75 10.28 3.94 4.34
N GLY A 76 10.84 3.71 3.16
CA GLY A 76 10.30 2.71 2.24
C GLY A 76 10.72 1.30 2.68
N VAL A 77 9.93 0.30 2.31
CA VAL A 77 10.30 -1.09 2.49
C VAL A 77 10.72 -1.68 1.15
N SER A 78 11.81 -2.44 1.12
CA SER A 78 12.35 -3.03 -0.09
C SER A 78 13.12 -4.31 0.22
N SER A 79 13.72 -4.92 -0.80
CA SER A 79 14.52 -6.14 -0.67
C SER A 79 15.84 -5.93 0.09
N LYS A 80 16.30 -4.69 0.21
CA LYS A 80 17.55 -4.33 0.93
C LYS A 80 17.40 -2.94 1.55
N ALA A 81 18.00 -2.77 2.73
CA ALA A 81 18.16 -1.44 3.31
C ALA A 81 19.08 -0.56 2.45
N GLY A 82 18.83 0.74 2.43
CA GLY A 82 19.60 1.67 1.63
C GLY A 82 18.92 3.02 1.45
N LYS A 83 19.12 3.62 0.29
CA LYS A 83 18.47 4.87 -0.12
C LYS A 83 17.87 4.70 -1.50
N ALA A 84 16.72 5.33 -1.70
CA ALA A 84 16.05 5.37 -2.98
C ALA A 84 15.57 6.79 -3.31
N THR A 85 15.26 6.96 -4.58
CA THR A 85 14.72 8.21 -5.09
C THR A 85 13.29 7.96 -5.55
N PHE A 86 12.34 8.62 -4.90
CA PHE A 86 10.92 8.56 -5.24
C PHE A 86 10.52 9.76 -6.10
N THR A 87 9.59 9.53 -6.99
CA THR A 87 8.86 10.61 -7.66
C THR A 87 7.57 10.86 -6.88
N TYR A 88 7.50 12.03 -6.27
CA TYR A 88 6.35 12.48 -5.48
C TYR A 88 5.45 13.39 -6.32
N PHE A 89 4.16 13.12 -6.32
CA PHE A 89 3.13 13.92 -6.99
C PHE A 89 2.26 14.66 -5.95
N PRO A 90 2.54 15.94 -5.67
CA PRO A 90 1.82 16.68 -4.61
C PRO A 90 0.30 16.74 -4.77
N ASN A 91 -0.17 16.75 -6.02
CA ASN A 91 -1.61 16.81 -6.33
C ASN A 91 -2.28 15.42 -6.34
N THR A 92 -1.49 14.34 -6.31
CA THR A 92 -1.96 12.95 -6.31
C THR A 92 -0.96 12.07 -5.55
N PRO A 93 -0.84 12.23 -4.23
CA PRO A 93 0.15 11.53 -3.42
C PRO A 93 0.11 10.01 -3.56
N ALA A 94 -1.07 9.44 -3.79
CA ALA A 94 -1.27 8.00 -4.01
C ALA A 94 -0.57 7.44 -5.26
N LEU A 95 -0.19 8.27 -6.22
CA LEU A 95 0.56 7.87 -7.42
C LEU A 95 2.08 8.00 -7.24
N SER A 96 2.56 8.32 -6.04
CA SER A 96 4.00 8.49 -5.79
C SER A 96 4.70 7.14 -5.81
N THR A 97 5.72 6.99 -6.64
CA THR A 97 6.31 5.69 -6.98
C THR A 97 7.83 5.72 -7.07
N LEU A 98 8.45 4.56 -6.86
CA LEU A 98 9.85 4.28 -7.21
C LEU A 98 10.07 4.10 -8.72
N HIS A 99 8.99 3.82 -9.47
CA HIS A 99 9.02 3.44 -10.89
C HIS A 99 8.31 4.47 -11.78
N PRO A 100 8.79 5.74 -11.84
CA PRO A 100 8.16 6.79 -12.63
C PRO A 100 8.15 6.48 -14.13
N GLU A 101 9.03 5.60 -14.61
CA GLU A 101 9.09 5.16 -16.00
C GLU A 101 7.77 4.50 -16.47
N GLN A 102 6.98 3.94 -15.59
CA GLN A 102 5.66 3.39 -15.93
C GLN A 102 4.72 4.47 -16.48
N TRP A 103 4.86 5.70 -15.99
CA TRP A 103 4.08 6.85 -16.42
C TRP A 103 4.77 7.65 -17.52
N ASP A 104 6.10 7.79 -17.46
CA ASP A 104 6.88 8.57 -18.40
C ASP A 104 6.93 7.91 -19.79
N ASN A 105 6.96 6.57 -19.84
CA ASN A 105 6.99 5.81 -21.10
C ASN A 105 5.65 5.77 -21.84
N ASN A 106 4.55 6.08 -21.17
CA ASN A 106 3.21 6.09 -21.78
C ASN A 106 2.34 7.25 -21.26
N PRO A 107 2.65 8.50 -21.63
CA PRO A 107 1.86 9.68 -21.19
C PRO A 107 0.38 9.62 -21.61
N GLY A 108 0.09 8.89 -22.68
CA GLY A 108 -1.28 8.68 -23.16
C GLY A 108 -2.10 7.77 -22.25
N ALA A 109 -1.47 6.77 -21.64
CA ALA A 109 -2.16 5.82 -20.76
C ALA A 109 -2.74 6.50 -19.51
N PHE A 110 -2.00 7.44 -18.90
CA PHE A 110 -2.51 8.19 -17.75
C PHE A 110 -3.73 9.04 -18.11
N LYS A 111 -3.69 9.73 -19.26
CA LYS A 111 -4.84 10.48 -19.75
C LYS A 111 -6.06 9.59 -20.00
N GLU A 112 -5.86 8.42 -20.59
CA GLU A 112 -6.95 7.46 -20.83
C GLU A 112 -7.48 6.86 -19.51
N ALA A 113 -6.63 6.61 -18.51
CA ALA A 113 -7.06 6.22 -17.17
C ALA A 113 -7.95 7.28 -16.52
N VAL A 114 -7.52 8.55 -16.54
CA VAL A 114 -8.33 9.68 -16.06
C VAL A 114 -9.67 9.75 -16.79
N LYS A 115 -9.67 9.59 -18.12
CA LYS A 115 -10.88 9.60 -18.94
C LYS A 115 -11.83 8.42 -18.63
N SER A 116 -11.27 7.25 -18.35
CA SER A 116 -12.02 6.07 -17.90
C SER A 116 -12.68 6.32 -16.54
N THR A 117 -11.93 6.85 -15.57
CA THR A 117 -12.44 7.24 -14.26
C THR A 117 -13.55 8.30 -14.36
N MET A 118 -13.43 9.28 -15.27
CA MET A 118 -14.49 10.26 -15.51
C MET A 118 -15.78 9.64 -16.06
N LYS A 119 -15.67 8.59 -16.89
CA LYS A 119 -16.84 7.87 -17.43
C LYS A 119 -17.50 6.98 -16.38
N ASN A 120 -16.69 6.26 -15.61
CA ASN A 120 -17.11 5.30 -14.60
C ASN A 120 -16.49 5.68 -13.24
N PRO A 121 -16.87 6.81 -12.64
CA PRO A 121 -16.27 7.26 -11.41
C PRO A 121 -16.70 6.37 -10.23
N PRO A 122 -15.80 6.12 -9.27
CA PRO A 122 -16.15 5.52 -8.00
C PRO A 122 -17.32 6.25 -7.34
N SER A 123 -18.02 5.56 -6.44
CA SER A 123 -19.19 6.12 -5.73
C SER A 123 -18.89 7.48 -5.06
N SER A 124 -17.64 7.67 -4.62
CA SER A 124 -17.11 8.89 -4.00
C SER A 124 -16.93 10.07 -4.96
N MET A 125 -16.76 9.77 -6.24
CA MET A 125 -16.44 10.77 -7.27
C MET A 125 -17.53 10.88 -8.34
N ARG A 126 -18.77 10.48 -8.04
CA ARG A 126 -19.90 10.50 -9.00
C ARG A 126 -20.13 11.85 -9.68
N TRP A 127 -19.73 12.94 -9.02
CA TRP A 127 -19.78 14.29 -9.61
C TRP A 127 -18.88 14.43 -10.85
N MET A 128 -17.85 13.58 -11.03
CA MET A 128 -16.98 13.60 -12.22
C MET A 128 -17.73 13.25 -13.51
N ARG A 129 -18.87 12.56 -13.43
CA ARG A 129 -19.74 12.29 -14.60
C ARG A 129 -20.25 13.54 -15.31
N TRP A 130 -20.32 14.66 -14.57
CA TRP A 130 -20.78 15.94 -15.11
C TRP A 130 -19.67 16.71 -15.80
N ILE A 131 -18.42 16.26 -15.68
CA ILE A 131 -17.28 16.91 -16.34
C ILE A 131 -17.13 16.30 -17.74
N PRO A 132 -17.18 17.11 -18.80
CA PRO A 132 -16.95 16.62 -20.16
C PRO A 132 -15.56 15.98 -20.31
N THR A 133 -15.49 14.81 -20.93
CA THR A 133 -14.27 14.01 -21.04
C THR A 133 -13.13 14.67 -21.83
N PHE A 134 -13.40 15.73 -22.58
CA PHE A 134 -12.35 16.51 -23.25
C PHE A 134 -11.41 17.22 -22.25
N PHE A 135 -11.86 17.46 -21.00
CA PHE A 135 -11.02 18.00 -19.94
C PHE A 135 -10.04 16.95 -19.34
N ALA A 136 -10.16 15.68 -19.70
CA ALA A 136 -9.29 14.64 -19.17
C ALA A 136 -7.78 14.96 -19.30
N GLY A 137 -7.38 15.59 -20.42
CA GLY A 137 -6.00 16.01 -20.63
C GLY A 137 -5.52 17.08 -19.65
N VAL A 138 -6.39 18.07 -19.35
CA VAL A 138 -6.09 19.16 -18.41
C VAL A 138 -6.05 18.60 -16.98
N ILE A 139 -6.97 17.72 -16.64
CA ILE A 139 -7.01 17.06 -15.33
C ILE A 139 -5.75 16.20 -15.15
N ALA A 140 -5.41 15.35 -16.11
CA ALA A 140 -4.21 14.53 -16.08
C ALA A 140 -2.94 15.38 -15.91
N TRP A 141 -2.81 16.46 -16.67
CA TRP A 141 -1.71 17.40 -16.54
C TRP A 141 -1.64 18.03 -15.14
N TYR A 142 -2.78 18.45 -14.59
CA TYR A 142 -2.84 19.03 -13.24
C TYR A 142 -2.41 18.00 -12.17
N LEU A 143 -2.88 16.77 -12.27
CA LEU A 143 -2.58 15.71 -11.30
C LEU A 143 -1.08 15.40 -11.22
N VAL A 144 -0.37 15.38 -12.35
CA VAL A 144 1.08 15.11 -12.37
C VAL A 144 1.95 16.36 -12.29
N ARG A 145 1.33 17.55 -12.28
CA ARG A 145 2.06 18.82 -12.22
C ARG A 145 2.76 18.99 -10.88
N GLY A 146 3.98 19.54 -10.95
CA GLY A 146 4.76 19.86 -9.74
C GLY A 146 5.39 18.64 -9.09
N ARG A 147 5.56 17.54 -9.86
CA ARG A 147 6.29 16.37 -9.38
C ARG A 147 7.64 16.77 -8.80
N LYS A 148 8.02 16.14 -7.71
CA LYS A 148 9.27 16.37 -7.00
C LYS A 148 10.04 15.07 -6.90
N THR A 149 11.33 15.18 -6.90
CA THR A 149 12.24 14.09 -6.57
C THR A 149 12.51 14.13 -5.06
N VAL A 150 12.25 13.02 -4.38
CA VAL A 150 12.45 12.90 -2.93
C VAL A 150 13.40 11.75 -2.64
N HIS A 151 14.43 11.99 -1.83
CA HIS A 151 15.34 10.95 -1.38
C HIS A 151 14.85 10.39 -0.05
N CYS A 152 14.68 9.08 -0.03
CA CYS A 152 14.12 8.36 1.13
C CYS A 152 15.07 7.24 1.56
N GLU A 153 15.04 6.92 2.85
CA GLU A 153 15.68 5.71 3.37
C GLU A 153 14.81 4.48 3.06
N LEU A 154 15.49 3.36 2.83
CA LEU A 154 14.88 2.05 2.70
C LEU A 154 15.28 1.15 3.87
N THR A 155 14.34 0.30 4.26
CA THR A 155 14.55 -0.79 5.24
C THR A 155 13.96 -2.09 4.68
N THR A 156 14.18 -3.19 5.38
CA THR A 156 13.52 -4.46 5.12
C THR A 156 12.52 -4.79 6.23
N ILE A 157 11.58 -5.69 5.96
CA ILE A 157 10.70 -6.23 7.02
C ILE A 157 11.53 -6.87 8.13
N SER A 158 12.56 -7.64 7.76
CA SER A 158 13.44 -8.33 8.72
C SER A 158 14.27 -7.39 9.57
N ASP A 159 14.74 -6.26 9.04
CA ASP A 159 15.45 -5.25 9.84
C ASP A 159 14.54 -4.69 10.95
N VAL A 160 13.28 -4.46 10.67
CA VAL A 160 12.32 -3.93 11.65
C VAL A 160 11.94 -5.00 12.67
N ILE A 161 11.74 -6.25 12.25
CA ILE A 161 11.55 -7.39 13.15
C ILE A 161 12.73 -7.49 14.14
N GLY A 162 13.96 -7.39 13.64
CA GLY A 162 15.17 -7.45 14.47
C GLY A 162 15.32 -6.24 15.41
N ALA A 163 15.14 -5.03 14.88
CA ALA A 163 15.29 -3.79 15.65
C ALA A 163 14.30 -3.69 16.83
N HIS A 164 13.08 -4.18 16.62
CA HIS A 164 12.01 -4.18 17.63
C HIS A 164 11.86 -5.51 18.38
N GLN A 165 12.73 -6.50 18.10
CA GLN A 165 12.74 -7.84 18.72
C GLN A 165 11.37 -8.53 18.65
N LEU A 166 10.68 -8.41 17.50
CA LEU A 166 9.35 -8.93 17.33
C LEU A 166 9.36 -10.46 17.22
N SER A 167 8.49 -11.10 17.98
CA SER A 167 8.30 -12.56 17.96
C SER A 167 7.38 -13.00 16.83
N HIS A 168 6.46 -12.14 16.39
CA HIS A 168 5.49 -12.42 15.33
C HIS A 168 4.96 -11.13 14.69
N ILE A 169 4.31 -11.27 13.56
CA ILE A 169 3.49 -10.28 12.87
C ILE A 169 2.16 -10.96 12.57
N ASP A 170 1.06 -10.42 13.09
CA ASP A 170 -0.27 -10.99 12.84
C ASP A 170 -0.79 -10.66 11.45
N LEU A 171 -0.53 -9.43 10.99
CA LEU A 171 -0.90 -8.97 9.66
C LEU A 171 0.22 -8.12 9.04
N LEU A 172 0.66 -8.52 7.87
CA LEU A 172 1.48 -7.72 6.97
C LEU A 172 0.60 -7.22 5.81
N LYS A 173 0.21 -5.94 5.82
CA LYS A 173 -0.45 -5.27 4.69
C LYS A 173 0.62 -4.61 3.83
N ILE A 174 0.57 -4.87 2.52
CA ILE A 174 1.48 -4.31 1.52
C ILE A 174 0.64 -3.64 0.41
N ASP A 175 0.85 -2.35 0.25
CA ASP A 175 0.19 -1.52 -0.75
C ASP A 175 1.15 -0.35 -1.04
N CYS A 176 2.09 -0.56 -1.97
CA CYS A 176 3.24 0.32 -2.18
C CYS A 176 3.54 0.61 -3.65
N GLU A 177 2.48 0.64 -4.47
CA GLU A 177 2.49 1.18 -5.83
C GLU A 177 3.62 0.59 -6.72
N GLY A 178 3.68 -0.74 -6.77
CA GLY A 178 4.56 -1.50 -7.68
C GLY A 178 5.82 -2.09 -7.04
N ALA A 179 6.12 -1.80 -5.76
CA ALA A 179 7.28 -2.34 -5.04
C ALA A 179 6.98 -3.60 -4.21
N GLU A 180 5.78 -4.20 -4.34
CA GLU A 180 5.28 -5.29 -3.50
C GLU A 180 6.20 -6.51 -3.54
N TRP A 181 6.73 -6.84 -4.74
CA TRP A 181 7.69 -7.93 -4.90
C TRP A 181 8.98 -7.70 -4.11
N ASP A 182 9.52 -6.47 -4.16
CA ASP A 182 10.74 -6.12 -3.44
C ASP A 182 10.54 -6.16 -1.93
N VAL A 183 9.36 -5.76 -1.44
CA VAL A 183 9.00 -5.88 -0.02
C VAL A 183 9.07 -7.34 0.42
N LEU A 184 8.44 -8.25 -0.32
CA LEU A 184 8.44 -9.68 -0.01
C LEU A 184 9.85 -10.30 -0.06
N MET A 185 10.66 -9.90 -1.04
CA MET A 185 12.05 -10.35 -1.18
C MET A 185 12.98 -9.81 -0.08
N GLY A 186 12.55 -8.80 0.67
CA GLY A 186 13.25 -8.27 1.85
C GLY A 186 12.99 -9.05 3.14
N ILE A 187 12.16 -10.09 3.11
CA ILE A 187 11.89 -10.94 4.27
C ILE A 187 12.92 -12.07 4.30
N ALA A 188 13.76 -12.08 5.32
CA ALA A 188 14.75 -13.14 5.53
C ALA A 188 14.07 -14.49 5.82
N GLU A 189 14.72 -15.58 5.44
CA GLU A 189 14.14 -16.91 5.51
C GLU A 189 13.59 -17.26 6.91
N GLN A 190 14.34 -16.93 7.96
CA GLN A 190 13.97 -17.20 9.36
C GLN A 190 12.78 -16.35 9.86
N ASP A 191 12.41 -15.28 9.17
CA ASP A 191 11.35 -14.36 9.60
C ASP A 191 9.99 -14.69 8.97
N TRP A 192 9.97 -15.49 7.89
CA TRP A 192 8.73 -15.92 7.27
C TRP A 192 7.80 -16.66 8.25
N ASP A 193 8.37 -17.48 9.14
CA ASP A 193 7.55 -18.21 10.12
C ASP A 193 6.91 -17.31 11.19
N LYS A 194 7.39 -16.07 11.34
CA LYS A 194 6.79 -15.08 12.23
C LYS A 194 5.54 -14.40 11.67
N ILE A 195 5.31 -14.45 10.35
CA ILE A 195 4.20 -13.76 9.69
C ILE A 195 3.01 -14.72 9.58
N LYS A 196 1.87 -14.35 10.17
CA LYS A 196 0.65 -15.18 10.21
C LYS A 196 -0.27 -14.95 9.03
N SER A 197 -0.45 -13.70 8.63
CA SER A 197 -1.29 -13.33 7.49
C SER A 197 -0.69 -12.20 6.68
N ILE A 198 -0.99 -12.19 5.40
CA ILE A 198 -0.56 -11.15 4.44
C ILE A 198 -1.77 -10.73 3.63
N VAL A 199 -1.91 -9.43 3.43
CA VAL A 199 -2.71 -8.87 2.36
C VAL A 199 -1.82 -7.98 1.50
N VAL A 200 -1.79 -8.23 0.21
CA VAL A 200 -0.95 -7.47 -0.70
C VAL A 200 -1.77 -7.02 -1.92
N GLU A 201 -1.72 -5.71 -2.20
CA GLU A 201 -2.24 -5.17 -3.45
C GLU A 201 -1.19 -5.38 -4.54
N ILE A 202 -1.54 -6.11 -5.58
CA ILE A 202 -0.62 -6.53 -6.64
C ILE A 202 -1.01 -5.87 -7.96
N HIS A 203 -0.08 -5.12 -8.51
CA HIS A 203 -0.13 -4.70 -9.91
C HIS A 203 0.37 -5.88 -10.78
N ASP A 204 -0.57 -6.61 -11.43
CA ASP A 204 -0.24 -7.83 -12.16
C ASP A 204 0.44 -7.55 -13.51
N VAL A 205 1.68 -7.09 -13.43
CA VAL A 205 2.60 -6.96 -14.55
C VAL A 205 3.46 -8.23 -14.59
N ASP A 206 3.63 -8.82 -15.78
CA ASP A 206 4.45 -10.02 -15.99
C ASP A 206 4.08 -11.23 -15.10
N GLN A 207 2.77 -11.45 -14.89
CA GLN A 207 2.23 -12.52 -14.05
C GLN A 207 2.70 -12.45 -12.59
N ARG A 208 2.85 -11.24 -12.05
CA ARG A 208 3.31 -10.99 -10.68
C ARG A 208 2.41 -11.68 -9.66
N LEU A 209 1.09 -11.68 -9.85
CA LEU A 209 0.15 -12.36 -8.98
C LEU A 209 0.52 -13.84 -8.79
N LYS A 210 0.77 -14.56 -9.88
CA LYS A 210 1.17 -15.99 -9.82
C LYS A 210 2.53 -16.18 -9.13
N LYS A 211 3.48 -15.27 -9.37
CA LYS A 211 4.81 -15.33 -8.75
C LYS A 211 4.71 -15.13 -7.24
N VAL A 212 3.91 -14.14 -6.80
CA VAL A 212 3.68 -13.88 -5.36
C VAL A 212 2.96 -15.06 -4.72
N GLU A 213 1.90 -15.59 -5.34
CA GLU A 213 1.20 -16.76 -4.82
C GLU A 213 2.11 -17.98 -4.69
N ALA A 214 2.96 -18.25 -5.69
CA ALA A 214 3.93 -19.34 -5.64
C ALA A 214 4.94 -19.16 -4.49
N LEU A 215 5.48 -17.94 -4.31
CA LEU A 215 6.36 -17.61 -3.19
C LEU A 215 5.67 -17.88 -1.85
N LEU A 216 4.46 -17.36 -1.66
CA LEU A 216 3.76 -17.49 -0.38
C LEU A 216 3.41 -18.97 -0.08
N ARG A 217 3.08 -19.79 -1.10
CA ARG A 217 2.92 -21.24 -0.92
C ARG A 217 4.22 -21.91 -0.46
N GLU A 218 5.36 -21.54 -1.04
CA GLU A 218 6.68 -22.01 -0.58
C GLU A 218 6.92 -21.63 0.89
N LYS A 219 6.46 -20.46 1.32
CA LYS A 219 6.56 -19.97 2.71
C LYS A 219 5.44 -20.46 3.62
N LYS A 220 4.75 -21.53 3.25
CA LYS A 220 3.75 -22.28 4.04
C LYS A 220 2.44 -21.54 4.30
N PHE A 221 2.11 -20.54 3.49
CA PHE A 221 0.73 -20.04 3.47
C PHE A 221 -0.15 -21.04 2.74
N VAL A 222 -1.35 -21.31 3.28
CA VAL A 222 -2.22 -22.38 2.80
C VAL A 222 -3.57 -21.90 2.29
N HIS A 223 -4.08 -20.79 2.81
CA HIS A 223 -5.33 -20.20 2.38
C HIS A 223 -5.07 -18.97 1.52
N PHE A 224 -5.62 -18.96 0.31
CA PHE A 224 -5.44 -17.88 -0.66
C PHE A 224 -6.77 -17.44 -1.23
N THR A 225 -6.96 -16.15 -1.31
CA THR A 225 -8.04 -15.52 -2.08
C THR A 225 -7.46 -14.33 -2.82
N ALA A 226 -7.69 -14.26 -4.13
CA ALA A 226 -7.36 -13.10 -4.93
C ALA A 226 -8.66 -12.48 -5.44
N GLU A 227 -8.85 -11.19 -5.22
CA GLU A 227 -10.00 -10.44 -5.71
C GLU A 227 -9.57 -9.11 -6.31
N GLN A 228 -10.33 -8.63 -7.29
CA GLN A 228 -10.19 -7.27 -7.79
C GLN A 228 -11.11 -6.34 -7.01
N GLU A 229 -10.65 -5.11 -6.80
CA GLU A 229 -11.49 -4.12 -6.15
C GLU A 229 -12.68 -3.76 -7.06
N GLU A 230 -13.85 -3.55 -6.46
CA GLU A 230 -15.08 -3.18 -7.18
C GLU A 230 -14.86 -1.90 -8.00
N GLY A 231 -15.10 -1.98 -9.29
CA GLY A 231 -14.88 -0.88 -10.23
C GLY A 231 -13.48 -0.84 -10.86
N LEU A 232 -12.59 -1.77 -10.49
CA LEU A 232 -11.24 -1.91 -11.03
C LEU A 232 -11.04 -3.25 -11.79
N GLU A 233 -12.12 -3.91 -12.22
CA GLU A 233 -12.08 -5.23 -12.87
C GLU A 233 -11.21 -5.29 -14.15
N ASN A 234 -10.88 -4.14 -14.72
CA ASN A 234 -10.02 -4.03 -15.91
C ASN A 234 -8.64 -3.42 -15.61
N SER A 235 -8.27 -3.24 -14.34
CA SER A 235 -7.04 -2.54 -13.96
C SER A 235 -5.81 -3.42 -13.82
N HIS A 236 -5.95 -4.75 -13.91
CA HIS A 236 -4.89 -5.71 -13.54
C HIS A 236 -4.37 -5.55 -12.10
N MET A 237 -5.18 -4.94 -11.20
CA MET A 237 -4.88 -4.82 -9.79
C MET A 237 -5.67 -5.87 -9.01
N TYR A 238 -4.98 -6.55 -8.10
CA TYR A 238 -5.55 -7.62 -7.28
C TYR A 238 -5.15 -7.46 -5.83
N ASN A 239 -6.11 -7.63 -4.93
CA ASN A 239 -5.83 -7.86 -3.53
C ASN A 239 -5.67 -9.37 -3.31
N LEU A 240 -4.46 -9.80 -2.96
CA LEU A 240 -4.16 -11.19 -2.59
C LEU A 240 -4.12 -11.31 -1.08
N PHE A 241 -4.97 -12.17 -0.55
CA PHE A 241 -5.06 -12.53 0.87
C PHE A 241 -4.42 -13.89 1.05
N ALA A 242 -3.52 -14.02 2.03
CA ALA A 242 -2.84 -15.26 2.34
C ALA A 242 -2.74 -15.48 3.85
N LEU A 243 -3.10 -16.67 4.33
CA LEU A 243 -3.04 -17.06 5.73
C LEU A 243 -2.30 -18.40 5.89
N LYS A 244 -1.61 -18.54 7.03
CA LYS A 244 -1.01 -19.83 7.45
C LYS A 244 -2.01 -20.76 8.08
#